data_f5fa4958a76690e540db7a41f8c2e1a0
#
_entry.id   f5fa4958a76690e540db7a41f8c2e1a0
#
_cell.length_a   1.000
_cell.length_b   1.000
_cell.length_c   1.000
_cell.angle_alpha   90.00
_cell.angle_beta   90.00
_cell.angle_gamma   90.00
#
_symmetry.space_group_name_H-M   'P 1'
#
loop_
_entity.id
_entity.type
_entity.pdbx_description
1 polymer ?
#
loop_
_entity_poly.entity_id
_entity_poly.type
_entity_poly.pdbx_seq_one_letter_code
_entity_poly.pdbx_strand_id
1 'polypeptide(L)'
;MNFGIIIPAYNEAESIGVTLQSLLNQTYLPYQIIVVDDGSTDTTAEVVNQIATQYPVVQLVQRSEKGEHLPGAKIVQTFNYGLPYLKEAVEVICKFDADLIFPNNYLETMCQQYNENPQLGMFGGFCYIERNGSWVLENLTNKDHLRGAVKSYRKACFEAIGGLKIAMGWDTADELLARY
;
A
#
# COMPACT_ATOMS: atom_id res chain seq x y z
N MET A 1 13.18 6.80 -9.35
CA MET A 1 12.79 5.67 -8.44
C MET A 1 11.42 5.17 -8.84
N ASN A 2 11.27 3.87 -9.06
CA ASN A 2 10.03 3.28 -9.58
C ASN A 2 9.22 2.69 -8.42
N PHE A 3 8.13 3.36 -8.03
CA PHE A 3 7.22 2.90 -7.00
C PHE A 3 6.19 1.92 -7.57
N GLY A 4 6.18 0.68 -7.07
CA GLY A 4 5.13 -0.31 -7.30
C GLY A 4 4.21 -0.37 -6.09
N ILE A 5 2.95 0.03 -6.27
CA ILE A 5 1.98 0.12 -5.19
C ILE A 5 1.03 -1.07 -5.28
N ILE A 6 0.86 -1.81 -4.18
CA ILE A 6 -0.14 -2.87 -4.06
C ILE A 6 -1.17 -2.44 -3.03
N ILE A 7 -2.44 -2.46 -3.43
CA ILE A 7 -3.58 -2.08 -2.61
C ILE A 7 -4.49 -3.30 -2.46
N PRO A 8 -4.44 -4.02 -1.32
CA PRO A 8 -5.45 -5.00 -0.99
C PRO A 8 -6.81 -4.33 -0.79
N ALA A 9 -7.86 -4.85 -1.41
CA ALA A 9 -9.21 -4.30 -1.32
C ALA A 9 -10.26 -5.40 -1.08
N TYR A 10 -11.23 -5.12 -0.21
CA TYR A 10 -12.41 -5.96 0.01
C TYR A 10 -13.59 -5.11 0.45
N ASN A 11 -14.59 -4.94 -0.42
CA ASN A 11 -15.77 -4.09 -0.19
C ASN A 11 -15.40 -2.63 0.12
N GLU A 12 -14.62 -2.02 -0.77
CA GLU A 12 -14.09 -0.66 -0.65
C GLU A 12 -14.63 0.27 -1.77
N ALA A 13 -15.83 -0.01 -2.28
CA ALA A 13 -16.42 0.76 -3.39
C ALA A 13 -16.55 2.27 -3.09
N GLU A 14 -16.77 2.64 -1.83
CA GLU A 14 -16.93 4.04 -1.40
C GLU A 14 -15.61 4.81 -1.33
N SER A 15 -14.49 4.11 -1.07
CA SER A 15 -13.18 4.71 -0.75
C SER A 15 -12.15 4.56 -1.87
N ILE A 16 -12.09 3.39 -2.53
CA ILE A 16 -11.02 3.02 -3.47
C ILE A 16 -10.86 4.02 -4.63
N GLY A 17 -11.96 4.60 -5.12
CA GLY A 17 -11.94 5.61 -6.18
C GLY A 17 -11.16 6.86 -5.77
N VAL A 18 -11.41 7.35 -4.55
CA VAL A 18 -10.73 8.53 -3.99
C VAL A 18 -9.26 8.22 -3.72
N THR A 19 -8.96 7.04 -3.18
CA THR A 19 -7.59 6.58 -2.95
C THR A 19 -6.79 6.56 -4.25
N LEU A 20 -7.29 5.91 -5.28
CA LEU A 20 -6.65 5.85 -6.60
C LEU A 20 -6.46 7.24 -7.21
N GLN A 21 -7.48 8.09 -7.14
CA GLN A 21 -7.37 9.46 -7.67
C GLN A 21 -6.30 10.28 -6.95
N SER A 22 -6.16 10.12 -5.63
CA SER A 22 -5.12 10.80 -4.86
C SER A 22 -3.70 10.34 -5.23
N LEU A 23 -3.54 9.06 -5.62
CA LEU A 23 -2.26 8.52 -6.11
C LEU A 23 -1.96 8.91 -7.56
N LEU A 24 -3.00 9.06 -8.40
CA LEU A 24 -2.86 9.49 -9.79
C LEU A 24 -2.57 11.00 -9.92
N ASN A 25 -2.91 11.79 -8.89
CA ASN A 25 -2.67 13.23 -8.84
C ASN A 25 -1.35 13.60 -8.11
N GLN A 26 -0.46 12.64 -7.88
CA GLN A 26 0.83 12.92 -7.24
C GLN A 26 1.75 13.77 -8.12
N THR A 27 2.55 14.65 -7.53
CA THR A 27 3.61 15.41 -8.22
C THR A 27 4.71 14.49 -8.76
N TYR A 28 4.96 13.38 -8.09
CA TYR A 28 5.81 12.28 -8.54
C TYR A 28 4.93 11.05 -8.80
N LEU A 29 4.73 10.70 -10.08
CA LEU A 29 3.78 9.66 -10.46
C LEU A 29 4.25 8.25 -10.06
N PRO A 30 3.33 7.38 -9.63
CA PRO A 30 3.62 5.98 -9.39
C PRO A 30 3.99 5.27 -10.71
N TYR A 31 4.91 4.30 -10.64
CA TYR A 31 5.30 3.50 -11.79
C TYR A 31 4.26 2.42 -12.12
N GLN A 32 3.63 1.86 -11.08
CA GLN A 32 2.56 0.86 -11.21
C GLN A 32 1.69 0.86 -9.95
N ILE A 33 0.38 0.72 -10.14
CA ILE A 33 -0.59 0.49 -9.06
C ILE A 33 -1.32 -0.82 -9.35
N ILE A 34 -1.29 -1.76 -8.41
CA ILE A 34 -2.01 -3.03 -8.47
C ILE A 34 -3.05 -3.02 -7.35
N VAL A 35 -4.32 -3.04 -7.70
CA VAL A 35 -5.40 -3.27 -6.75
C VAL A 35 -5.71 -4.77 -6.77
N VAL A 36 -5.59 -5.41 -5.61
CA VAL A 36 -5.95 -6.82 -5.45
C VAL A 36 -7.30 -6.90 -4.77
N ASP A 37 -8.32 -7.20 -5.55
CA ASP A 37 -9.67 -7.43 -5.06
C ASP A 37 -9.80 -8.85 -4.48
N ASP A 38 -10.03 -8.94 -3.18
CA ASP A 38 -10.11 -10.21 -2.44
C ASP A 38 -11.55 -10.75 -2.37
N GLY A 39 -12.22 -10.74 -3.51
CA GLY A 39 -13.57 -11.26 -3.68
C GLY A 39 -14.65 -10.33 -3.12
N SER A 40 -14.58 -9.05 -3.40
CA SER A 40 -15.61 -8.06 -3.05
C SER A 40 -16.99 -8.48 -3.58
N THR A 41 -18.01 -8.12 -2.82
CA THR A 41 -19.42 -8.36 -3.17
C THR A 41 -20.17 -7.08 -3.54
N ASP A 42 -19.51 -5.93 -3.37
CA ASP A 42 -19.96 -4.62 -3.80
C ASP A 42 -19.36 -4.23 -5.17
N THR A 43 -19.45 -2.97 -5.55
CA THR A 43 -18.95 -2.44 -6.83
C THR A 43 -17.46 -2.06 -6.81
N THR A 44 -16.65 -2.58 -5.88
CA THR A 44 -15.21 -2.26 -5.79
C THR A 44 -14.48 -2.56 -7.11
N ALA A 45 -14.69 -3.76 -7.66
CA ALA A 45 -14.01 -4.19 -8.89
C ALA A 45 -14.40 -3.32 -10.09
N GLU A 46 -15.67 -2.92 -10.20
CA GLU A 46 -16.18 -2.06 -11.27
C GLU A 46 -15.54 -0.67 -11.20
N VAL A 47 -15.46 -0.07 -9.99
CA VAL A 47 -14.81 1.24 -9.77
C VAL A 47 -13.36 1.19 -10.21
N VAL A 48 -12.61 0.17 -9.80
CA VAL A 48 -11.19 0.01 -10.18
C VAL A 48 -11.04 -0.19 -11.69
N ASN A 49 -11.86 -1.03 -12.31
CA ASN A 49 -11.81 -1.27 -13.76
C ASN A 49 -12.10 0.00 -14.57
N GLN A 50 -13.06 0.81 -14.14
CA GLN A 50 -13.35 2.08 -14.79
C GLN A 50 -12.13 3.02 -14.78
N ILE A 51 -11.40 3.09 -13.66
CA ILE A 51 -10.18 3.89 -13.54
C ILE A 51 -9.05 3.28 -14.37
N ALA A 52 -8.85 1.97 -14.33
CA ALA A 52 -7.80 1.27 -15.09
C ALA A 52 -7.95 1.45 -16.60
N THR A 53 -9.19 1.60 -17.11
CA THR A 53 -9.44 1.90 -18.53
C THR A 53 -8.86 3.25 -18.94
N GLN A 54 -8.85 4.23 -18.05
CA GLN A 54 -8.36 5.59 -18.30
C GLN A 54 -6.88 5.75 -17.97
N TYR A 55 -6.39 4.98 -16.98
CA TYR A 55 -5.04 5.08 -16.45
C TYR A 55 -4.31 3.74 -16.50
N PRO A 56 -3.53 3.46 -17.56
CA PRO A 56 -2.83 2.19 -17.75
C PRO A 56 -1.81 1.82 -16.64
N VAL A 57 -1.49 2.77 -15.77
CA VAL A 57 -0.66 2.54 -14.58
C VAL A 57 -1.40 1.74 -13.51
N VAL A 58 -2.74 1.73 -13.53
CA VAL A 58 -3.61 0.99 -12.61
C VAL A 58 -3.98 -0.35 -13.22
N GLN A 59 -3.87 -1.41 -12.44
CA GLN A 59 -4.26 -2.77 -12.80
C GLN A 59 -5.14 -3.37 -11.69
N LEU A 60 -6.28 -3.95 -12.07
CA LEU A 60 -7.07 -4.80 -11.19
C LEU A 60 -6.61 -6.25 -11.29
N VAL A 61 -6.42 -6.88 -10.15
CA VAL A 61 -6.17 -8.33 -10.02
C VAL A 61 -7.22 -8.89 -9.08
N GLN A 62 -8.02 -9.85 -9.55
CA GLN A 62 -9.06 -10.48 -8.75
C GLN A 62 -8.56 -11.80 -8.17
N ARG A 63 -8.72 -11.97 -6.87
CA ARG A 63 -8.40 -13.19 -6.16
C ARG A 63 -9.69 -14.00 -5.92
N SER A 64 -9.79 -15.15 -6.56
CA SER A 64 -10.97 -16.03 -6.45
C SER A 64 -10.91 -17.02 -5.27
N GLU A 65 -9.72 -17.25 -4.72
CA GLU A 65 -9.54 -18.20 -3.62
C GLU A 65 -9.87 -17.55 -2.28
N LYS A 66 -10.92 -18.07 -1.62
CA LYS A 66 -11.22 -17.74 -0.22
C LYS A 66 -10.23 -18.50 0.68
N GLY A 67 -9.11 -17.87 1.01
CA GLY A 67 -8.19 -18.39 2.01
C GLY A 67 -8.85 -18.49 3.40
N GLU A 68 -8.28 -19.30 4.29
CA GLU A 68 -8.74 -19.42 5.68
C GLU A 68 -8.73 -18.05 6.39
N HIS A 69 -9.77 -17.83 7.19
CA HIS A 69 -10.01 -16.56 7.87
C HIS A 69 -9.14 -16.45 9.13
N LEU A 70 -7.86 -16.09 8.96
CA LEU A 70 -6.97 -15.78 10.07
C LEU A 70 -6.89 -14.25 10.24
N PRO A 71 -7.22 -13.68 11.40
CA PRO A 71 -7.12 -12.24 11.65
C PRO A 71 -5.71 -11.71 11.36
N GLY A 72 -5.61 -10.59 10.63
CA GLY A 72 -4.35 -9.98 10.22
C GLY A 72 -3.62 -10.70 9.07
N ALA A 73 -3.88 -11.99 8.85
CA ALA A 73 -3.25 -12.77 7.78
C ALA A 73 -3.84 -12.45 6.39
N LYS A 74 -5.13 -12.15 6.33
CA LYS A 74 -5.86 -11.95 5.06
C LYS A 74 -5.27 -10.80 4.25
N ILE A 75 -5.01 -9.66 4.88
CA ILE A 75 -4.42 -8.48 4.23
C ILE A 75 -3.04 -8.78 3.62
N VAL A 76 -2.21 -9.55 4.35
CA VAL A 76 -0.88 -9.97 3.89
C VAL A 76 -0.99 -10.98 2.74
N GLN A 77 -1.92 -11.94 2.81
CA GLN A 77 -2.15 -12.89 1.72
C GLN A 77 -2.59 -12.17 0.44
N THR A 78 -3.52 -11.21 0.57
CA THR A 78 -4.00 -10.41 -0.55
C THR A 78 -2.89 -9.54 -1.14
N PHE A 79 -2.08 -8.90 -0.28
CA PHE A 79 -0.90 -8.16 -0.71
C PHE A 79 0.10 -9.07 -1.44
N ASN A 80 0.45 -10.22 -0.84
CA ASN A 80 1.40 -11.17 -1.43
C ASN A 80 0.89 -11.74 -2.77
N TYR A 81 -0.43 -11.86 -2.96
CA TYR A 81 -1.03 -12.25 -4.24
C TYR A 81 -0.75 -11.23 -5.36
N GLY A 82 -0.59 -9.95 -5.01
CA GLY A 82 -0.24 -8.87 -5.93
C GLY A 82 1.24 -8.83 -6.34
N LEU A 83 2.15 -9.37 -5.53
CA LEU A 83 3.60 -9.26 -5.77
C LEU A 83 4.07 -9.79 -7.14
N PRO A 84 3.59 -10.96 -7.64
CA PRO A 84 3.99 -11.48 -8.94
C PRO A 84 3.60 -10.60 -10.14
N TYR A 85 2.67 -9.68 -9.96
CA TYR A 85 2.23 -8.74 -10.99
C TYR A 85 3.06 -7.46 -11.05
N LEU A 86 3.96 -7.24 -10.08
CA LEU A 86 4.89 -6.11 -10.12
C LEU A 86 5.90 -6.28 -11.25
N LYS A 87 6.12 -5.19 -11.98
CA LYS A 87 7.16 -5.13 -13.01
C LYS A 87 8.55 -5.22 -12.38
N GLU A 88 9.48 -5.84 -13.09
CA GLU A 88 10.87 -6.04 -12.62
C GLU A 88 11.57 -4.72 -12.24
N ALA A 89 11.29 -3.65 -12.98
CA ALA A 89 11.87 -2.33 -12.77
C ALA A 89 11.39 -1.60 -11.51
N VAL A 90 10.47 -2.18 -10.70
CA VAL A 90 10.07 -1.63 -9.41
C VAL A 90 11.25 -1.66 -8.45
N GLU A 91 11.56 -0.51 -7.84
CA GLU A 91 12.65 -0.32 -6.89
C GLU A 91 12.15 -0.20 -5.45
N VAL A 92 10.92 0.30 -5.28
CA VAL A 92 10.24 0.42 -3.98
C VAL A 92 8.87 -0.20 -4.06
N ILE A 93 8.58 -1.12 -3.16
CA ILE A 93 7.31 -1.82 -3.02
C ILE A 93 6.50 -1.12 -1.93
N CYS A 94 5.30 -0.65 -2.26
CA CYS A 94 4.40 -0.01 -1.32
C CYS A 94 3.20 -0.90 -1.02
N LYS A 95 2.85 -1.04 0.25
CA LYS A 95 1.58 -1.59 0.72
C LYS A 95 0.73 -0.45 1.24
N PHE A 96 -0.34 -0.10 0.54
CA PHE A 96 -1.28 0.93 0.95
C PHE A 96 -2.67 0.35 1.13
N ASP A 97 -3.42 0.88 2.11
CA ASP A 97 -4.82 0.52 2.29
C ASP A 97 -5.71 1.22 1.27
N ALA A 98 -6.92 0.70 1.07
CA ALA A 98 -7.83 1.12 0.02
C ALA A 98 -8.69 2.35 0.37
N ASP A 99 -8.58 2.85 1.60
CA ASP A 99 -9.38 3.92 2.20
C ASP A 99 -8.58 5.18 2.56
N LEU A 100 -7.46 5.40 1.87
CA LEU A 100 -6.53 6.49 2.15
C LEU A 100 -6.64 7.64 1.15
N ILE A 101 -6.39 8.86 1.63
CA ILE A 101 -6.20 10.05 0.79
C ILE A 101 -4.78 10.54 0.98
N PHE A 102 -3.99 10.53 -0.09
CA PHE A 102 -2.60 10.97 -0.06
C PHE A 102 -2.48 12.45 -0.43
N PRO A 103 -1.67 13.25 0.30
CA PRO A 103 -1.30 14.59 -0.15
C PRO A 103 -0.52 14.50 -1.47
N ASN A 104 -0.67 15.49 -2.34
CA ASN A 104 -0.16 15.45 -3.71
C ASN A 104 1.37 15.25 -3.82
N ASN A 105 2.14 15.57 -2.78
CA ASN A 105 3.59 15.42 -2.74
C ASN A 105 4.07 14.21 -1.94
N TYR A 106 3.20 13.26 -1.61
CA TYR A 106 3.56 12.12 -0.76
C TYR A 106 4.65 11.24 -1.40
N LEU A 107 4.47 10.83 -2.67
CA LEU A 107 5.47 10.02 -3.38
C LEU A 107 6.75 10.80 -3.69
N GLU A 108 6.67 12.10 -3.92
CA GLU A 108 7.83 12.95 -4.08
C GLU A 108 8.67 13.02 -2.79
N THR A 109 8.01 13.24 -1.66
CA THR A 109 8.67 13.23 -0.34
C THR A 109 9.31 11.86 -0.06
N MET A 110 8.61 10.78 -0.35
CA MET A 110 9.15 9.42 -0.21
C MET A 110 10.37 9.20 -1.11
N CYS A 111 10.31 9.66 -2.37
CA CYS A 111 11.44 9.59 -3.30
C CYS A 111 12.67 10.33 -2.77
N GLN A 112 12.48 11.54 -2.23
CA GLN A 112 13.55 12.32 -1.61
C GLN A 112 14.19 11.58 -0.44
N GLN A 113 13.38 11.04 0.48
CA GLN A 113 13.88 10.30 1.66
C GLN A 113 14.72 9.08 1.26
N TYR A 114 14.26 8.31 0.29
CA TYR A 114 15.02 7.15 -0.20
C TYR A 114 16.29 7.54 -0.94
N ASN A 115 16.33 8.67 -1.65
CA ASN A 115 17.52 9.15 -2.35
C ASN A 115 18.57 9.73 -1.38
N GLU A 116 18.13 10.50 -0.38
CA GLU A 116 19.01 11.13 0.62
C GLU A 116 19.59 10.07 1.58
N ASN A 117 18.89 8.97 1.81
CA ASN A 117 19.28 7.92 2.74
C ASN A 117 19.36 6.55 2.05
N PRO A 118 20.49 6.19 1.41
CA PRO A 118 20.63 4.89 0.72
C PRO A 118 20.44 3.67 1.62
N GLN A 119 20.66 3.81 2.93
CA GLN A 119 20.46 2.76 3.92
C GLN A 119 19.00 2.64 4.41
N LEU A 120 18.12 3.57 4.01
CA LEU A 120 16.73 3.52 4.39
C LEU A 120 16.04 2.33 3.72
N GLY A 121 15.70 1.32 4.50
CA GLY A 121 15.04 0.11 4.03
C GLY A 121 13.52 0.26 3.94
N MET A 122 12.92 1.01 4.87
CA MET A 122 11.48 1.20 4.99
C MET A 122 11.13 2.67 5.20
N PHE A 123 9.96 3.09 4.71
CA PHE A 123 9.39 4.41 4.94
C PHE A 123 7.86 4.32 5.04
N GLY A 124 7.27 5.21 5.83
CA GLY A 124 5.82 5.39 5.93
C GLY A 124 5.49 6.78 6.43
N GLY A 125 4.29 7.25 6.10
CA GLY A 125 3.76 8.51 6.59
C GLY A 125 2.98 8.34 7.89
N PHE A 126 2.48 9.48 8.41
CA PHE A 126 1.52 9.50 9.51
C PHE A 126 0.10 9.51 8.96
N CYS A 127 -0.78 8.73 9.59
CA CYS A 127 -2.21 8.74 9.28
C CYS A 127 -2.93 9.82 10.10
N TYR A 128 -3.84 10.52 9.44
CA TYR A 128 -4.72 11.50 10.06
C TYR A 128 -6.16 11.06 9.84
N ILE A 129 -7.01 11.31 10.81
CA ILE A 129 -8.45 11.06 10.73
C ILE A 129 -9.21 12.39 10.84
N GLU A 130 -10.32 12.49 10.14
CA GLU A 130 -11.19 13.64 10.25
C GLU A 130 -12.03 13.55 11.55
N ARG A 131 -11.95 14.60 12.39
CA ARG A 131 -12.78 14.77 13.58
C ARG A 131 -13.31 16.18 13.61
N ASN A 132 -14.64 16.32 13.60
CA ASN A 132 -15.31 17.64 13.69
C ASN A 132 -14.82 18.65 12.64
N GLY A 133 -14.61 18.21 11.40
CA GLY A 133 -14.13 19.05 10.29
C GLY A 133 -12.64 19.41 10.33
N SER A 134 -11.83 18.74 11.15
CA SER A 134 -10.40 18.97 11.25
C SER A 134 -9.62 17.65 11.18
N TRP A 135 -8.49 17.68 10.49
CA TRP A 135 -7.57 16.54 10.43
C TRP A 135 -6.74 16.43 11.72
N VAL A 136 -6.86 15.32 12.41
CA VAL A 136 -6.15 15.04 13.67
C VAL A 136 -5.26 13.82 13.47
N LEU A 137 -4.00 13.91 13.95
CA LEU A 137 -3.07 12.78 13.92
C LEU A 137 -3.70 11.57 14.63
N GLU A 138 -3.75 10.45 13.95
CA GLU A 138 -4.18 9.18 14.52
C GLU A 138 -3.08 8.63 15.45
N ASN A 139 -3.27 8.83 16.76
CA ASN A 139 -2.27 8.47 17.77
C ASN A 139 -2.57 7.08 18.38
N LEU A 140 -2.49 6.02 17.57
CA LEU A 140 -2.73 4.63 18.00
C LEU A 140 -1.46 3.90 18.45
N THR A 141 -0.28 4.37 18.02
CA THR A 141 1.00 3.67 18.25
C THR A 141 2.12 4.67 18.54
N ASN A 142 3.28 4.18 18.95
CA ASN A 142 4.50 4.99 19.04
C ASN A 142 4.82 5.63 17.67
N LYS A 143 5.32 6.85 17.67
CA LYS A 143 5.71 7.61 16.45
C LYS A 143 6.82 6.93 15.64
N ASP A 144 7.59 6.05 16.27
CA ASP A 144 8.65 5.27 15.62
C ASP A 144 8.11 4.02 14.91
N HIS A 145 6.82 3.72 15.05
CA HIS A 145 6.17 2.59 14.38
C HIS A 145 5.56 3.05 13.06
N LEU A 146 5.91 2.36 11.97
CA LEU A 146 5.33 2.56 10.66
C LEU A 146 3.96 1.89 10.57
N ARG A 147 2.93 2.69 10.30
CA ARG A 147 1.55 2.18 10.18
C ARG A 147 1.44 1.18 9.04
N GLY A 148 0.82 0.03 9.31
CA GLY A 148 0.57 -1.00 8.31
C GLY A 148 -0.22 -0.51 7.09
N ALA A 149 -0.98 0.57 7.25
CA ALA A 149 -1.77 1.20 6.18
C ALA A 149 -0.92 1.87 5.08
N VAL A 150 0.30 2.37 5.40
CA VAL A 150 1.08 3.27 4.52
C VAL A 150 2.57 2.89 4.46
N LYS A 151 2.87 1.60 4.43
CA LYS A 151 4.27 1.10 4.40
C LYS A 151 4.85 1.06 2.99
N SER A 152 6.12 1.41 2.91
CA SER A 152 6.93 1.17 1.72
C SER A 152 8.27 0.55 2.09
N TYR A 153 8.83 -0.21 1.16
CA TYR A 153 10.05 -0.99 1.33
C TYR A 153 10.94 -0.81 0.11
N ARG A 154 12.21 -0.47 0.31
CA ARG A 154 13.20 -0.69 -0.74
C ARG A 154 13.18 -2.17 -1.12
N LYS A 155 13.13 -2.49 -2.42
CA LYS A 155 13.00 -3.88 -2.91
C LYS A 155 14.03 -4.81 -2.27
N ALA A 156 15.29 -4.37 -2.21
CA ALA A 156 16.35 -5.17 -1.56
C ALA A 156 16.09 -5.44 -0.07
N CYS A 157 15.53 -4.47 0.67
CA CYS A 157 15.14 -4.66 2.06
C CYS A 157 13.96 -5.65 2.17
N PHE A 158 12.93 -5.49 1.32
CA PHE A 158 11.78 -6.38 1.28
C PHE A 158 12.18 -7.85 1.03
N GLU A 159 13.10 -8.06 0.10
CA GLU A 159 13.66 -9.37 -0.22
C GLU A 159 14.49 -9.93 0.96
N ALA A 160 15.34 -9.10 1.58
CA ALA A 160 16.18 -9.49 2.69
C ALA A 160 15.38 -9.94 3.92
N ILE A 161 14.28 -9.26 4.26
CA ILE A 161 13.39 -9.66 5.36
C ILE A 161 12.49 -10.85 5.01
N GLY A 162 12.53 -11.31 3.75
CA GLY A 162 11.72 -12.41 3.24
C GLY A 162 10.23 -12.06 3.11
N GLY A 163 9.90 -10.82 2.78
CA GLY A 163 8.55 -10.30 2.57
C GLY A 163 7.71 -10.21 3.84
N LEU A 164 6.42 -9.89 3.68
CA LEU A 164 5.48 -9.80 4.79
C LEU A 164 5.11 -11.18 5.33
N LYS A 165 5.15 -11.35 6.64
CA LYS A 165 4.80 -12.60 7.32
C LYS A 165 3.29 -12.71 7.48
N ILE A 166 2.73 -13.88 7.14
CA ILE A 166 1.31 -14.18 7.29
C ILE A 166 1.03 -14.48 8.77
N ALA A 167 0.93 -13.44 9.59
CA ALA A 167 0.71 -13.56 11.03
C ALA A 167 0.04 -12.29 11.59
N MET A 168 -0.58 -12.40 12.76
CA MET A 168 -0.99 -11.22 13.54
C MET A 168 0.26 -10.45 13.96
N GLY A 169 0.23 -9.10 13.88
CA GLY A 169 1.39 -8.25 14.22
C GLY A 169 2.49 -8.24 13.14
N TRP A 170 2.13 -8.61 11.91
CA TRP A 170 3.03 -8.57 10.74
C TRP A 170 3.70 -7.20 10.56
N ASP A 171 2.95 -6.13 10.86
CA ASP A 171 3.36 -4.73 10.73
C ASP A 171 4.36 -4.26 11.80
N THR A 172 4.63 -5.08 12.79
CA THR A 172 5.71 -4.90 13.77
C THR A 172 6.87 -5.86 13.45
N ALA A 173 6.54 -7.08 13.01
CA ALA A 173 7.56 -8.09 12.71
C ALA A 173 8.48 -7.66 11.56
N ASP A 174 7.92 -7.04 10.50
CA ASP A 174 8.69 -6.55 9.35
C ASP A 174 9.68 -5.44 9.74
N GLU A 175 9.28 -4.52 10.64
CA GLU A 175 10.17 -3.47 11.15
C GLU A 175 11.32 -4.02 11.96
N LEU A 176 11.04 -5.01 12.81
CA LEU A 176 12.10 -5.66 13.61
C LEU A 176 13.10 -6.37 12.69
N LEU A 177 12.61 -7.09 11.69
CA LEU A 177 13.47 -7.76 10.70
C LEU A 177 14.29 -6.78 9.85
N ALA A 178 13.76 -5.61 9.55
CA ALA A 178 14.45 -4.60 8.74
C ALA A 178 15.55 -3.83 9.53
N ARG A 179 15.54 -3.91 10.87
CA ARG A 179 16.54 -3.27 11.73
C ARG A 179 17.78 -4.14 11.99
N TYR A 180 17.68 -5.44 11.77
CA TYR A 180 18.73 -6.44 12.03
C TYR A 180 19.17 -7.16 10.75
#